data_d5ff0b4037bd340b6bcc31692a4d279f
#
_entry.id   d5ff0b4037bd340b6bcc31692a4d279f
#
_cell.length_a   1.000
_cell.length_b   1.000
_cell.length_c   1.000
_cell.angle_alpha   90.00
_cell.angle_beta   90.00
_cell.angle_gamma   90.00
#
_symmetry.space_group_name_H-M   'P 1'
#
loop_
_entity.id
_entity.type
_entity.pdbx_description
1 polymer ?
#
loop_
_entity_poly.entity_id
_entity_poly.type
_entity_poly.pdbx_seq_one_letter_code
_entity_poly.pdbx_strand_id
1 'polypeptide(L)'
;MCSRVLVIVRGGGDLASGVVYRLARAGFPVLVIELERPLAIRRAVAFASAVFEGYVTVEGVTARRIAHTGEIAEARAVGEVPVLVDPDGASIGALQPPVVVDARLAKRNLGTSRLDAPLVIGLGPGFVAGEDCHAVIETNRGHYLGRVIWRGMAEPDTGRPGSVQGRALDRVLRAPCAGTVAPLAAIGDAVRVGGVVAMVGGEAVYAPFDGVLRGLIHPSVPVRAGLKIGDVDPRGVREHCFTISDKALAIGGGVLEAILSAPQLVPAPGAGARPADRPG
;
A
#
# COMPACT_ATOMS: atom_id res chain seq x y z
N MET A 1 -9.64 21.06 7.64
CA MET A 1 -10.23 20.17 6.62
C MET A 1 -9.72 18.74 6.77
N CYS A 2 -8.40 18.51 6.73
CA CYS A 2 -7.82 17.15 6.73
C CYS A 2 -8.25 16.26 7.89
N SER A 3 -8.33 16.76 9.11
CA SER A 3 -8.65 15.98 10.32
C SER A 3 -10.07 15.38 10.36
N ARG A 4 -10.96 15.78 9.44
CA ARG A 4 -12.36 15.30 9.38
C ARG A 4 -12.62 14.30 8.25
N VAL A 5 -11.70 14.13 7.31
CA VAL A 5 -11.87 13.29 6.14
C VAL A 5 -11.19 11.95 6.39
N LEU A 6 -11.96 10.97 6.90
CA LEU A 6 -11.48 9.59 7.05
C LEU A 6 -11.15 9.00 5.68
N VAL A 7 -9.96 8.44 5.56
CA VAL A 7 -9.52 7.70 4.37
C VAL A 7 -9.36 6.23 4.73
N ILE A 8 -10.13 5.36 4.09
CA ILE A 8 -9.89 3.91 4.17
C ILE A 8 -9.00 3.49 3.02
N VAL A 9 -7.87 2.85 3.35
CA VAL A 9 -6.91 2.29 2.38
C VAL A 9 -7.04 0.78 2.38
N ARG A 10 -7.48 0.19 1.27
CA ARG A 10 -7.57 -1.26 1.07
C ARG A 10 -6.21 -1.82 0.66
N GLY A 11 -5.59 -2.55 1.57
CA GLY A 11 -4.23 -3.05 1.44
C GLY A 11 -3.20 -2.13 2.10
N GLY A 12 -2.25 -2.73 2.83
CA GLY A 12 -1.17 -2.05 3.57
C GLY A 12 0.23 -2.43 3.07
N GLY A 13 0.37 -2.92 1.83
CA GLY A 13 1.65 -3.30 1.25
C GLY A 13 2.59 -2.13 1.00
N ASP A 14 3.76 -2.40 0.44
CA ASP A 14 4.84 -1.42 0.17
C ASP A 14 4.35 -0.11 -0.48
N LEU A 15 3.60 -0.19 -1.59
CA LEU A 15 3.12 1.02 -2.27
C LEU A 15 2.00 1.72 -1.50
N ALA A 16 1.11 0.95 -0.87
CA ALA A 16 0.09 1.47 0.02
C ALA A 16 0.69 2.23 1.21
N SER A 17 1.84 1.77 1.71
CA SER A 17 2.54 2.44 2.82
C SER A 17 3.00 3.85 2.46
N GLY A 18 3.38 4.09 1.20
CA GLY A 18 3.65 5.46 0.72
C GLY A 18 2.40 6.35 0.76
N VAL A 19 1.23 5.79 0.43
CA VAL A 19 -0.06 6.49 0.54
C VAL A 19 -0.38 6.80 1.99
N VAL A 20 -0.38 5.79 2.85
CA VAL A 20 -0.69 5.92 4.29
C VAL A 20 0.25 6.93 4.95
N TYR A 21 1.56 6.83 4.67
CA TYR A 21 2.57 7.76 5.17
C TYR A 21 2.26 9.21 4.79
N ARG A 22 2.01 9.49 3.49
CA ARG A 22 1.69 10.84 3.01
C ARG A 22 0.42 11.40 3.64
N LEU A 23 -0.62 10.58 3.74
CA LEU A 23 -1.90 10.98 4.32
C LEU A 23 -1.77 11.24 5.83
N ALA A 24 -1.12 10.35 6.58
CA ALA A 24 -0.89 10.52 8.02
C ALA A 24 -0.06 11.77 8.31
N ARG A 25 1.04 11.99 7.55
CA ARG A 25 1.88 13.20 7.66
C ARG A 25 1.16 14.47 7.27
N ALA A 26 0.15 14.40 6.40
CA ALA A 26 -0.72 15.52 6.03
C ALA A 26 -1.89 15.73 7.01
N GLY A 27 -2.00 14.91 8.08
CA GLY A 27 -3.01 15.05 9.13
C GLY A 27 -4.38 14.43 8.79
N PHE A 28 -4.44 13.55 7.78
CA PHE A 28 -5.66 12.79 7.51
C PHE A 28 -5.79 11.62 8.48
N PRO A 29 -7.01 11.37 9.02
CA PRO A 29 -7.31 10.10 9.67
C PRO A 29 -7.31 8.98 8.64
N VAL A 30 -6.49 7.96 8.86
CA VAL A 30 -6.37 6.79 7.97
C VAL A 30 -6.78 5.55 8.73
N LEU A 31 -7.51 4.65 8.07
CA LEU A 31 -7.73 3.26 8.45
C LEU A 31 -7.17 2.39 7.32
N VAL A 32 -6.29 1.46 7.63
CA VAL A 32 -5.87 0.42 6.69
C VAL A 32 -6.72 -0.82 6.92
N ILE A 33 -7.29 -1.38 5.86
CA ILE A 33 -7.95 -2.69 5.90
C ILE A 33 -7.15 -3.69 5.09
N GLU A 34 -6.97 -4.89 5.64
CA GLU A 34 -6.02 -5.86 5.09
C GLU A 34 -6.53 -7.30 5.22
N LEU A 35 -5.87 -8.20 4.54
CA LEU A 35 -6.07 -9.64 4.65
C LEU A 35 -5.57 -10.14 6.01
N GLU A 36 -6.09 -11.29 6.47
CA GLU A 36 -5.56 -11.99 7.64
C GLU A 36 -4.09 -12.44 7.44
N ARG A 37 -3.72 -12.72 6.19
CA ARG A 37 -2.36 -13.12 5.80
C ARG A 37 -1.87 -12.29 4.62
N PRO A 38 -1.43 -11.06 4.85
CA PRO A 38 -0.90 -10.18 3.82
C PRO A 38 0.27 -10.77 3.05
N LEU A 39 0.27 -10.59 1.73
CA LEU A 39 1.34 -11.09 0.84
C LEU A 39 2.49 -10.08 0.67
N ALA A 40 2.70 -9.19 1.66
CA ALA A 40 3.73 -8.17 1.61
C ALA A 40 5.13 -8.79 1.58
N ILE A 41 5.92 -8.43 0.58
CA ILE A 41 7.31 -8.88 0.42
C ILE A 41 8.25 -7.92 1.17
N ARG A 42 8.14 -6.63 0.94
CA ARG A 42 8.94 -5.60 1.63
C ARG A 42 8.33 -5.28 3.00
N ARG A 43 8.27 -6.29 3.87
CA ARG A 43 7.59 -6.23 5.16
C ARG A 43 8.08 -5.10 6.08
N ALA A 44 9.37 -4.79 6.02
CA ALA A 44 9.96 -3.75 6.86
C ALA A 44 9.45 -2.32 6.54
N VAL A 45 8.80 -2.14 5.38
CA VAL A 45 8.18 -0.87 4.97
C VAL A 45 6.72 -1.05 4.56
N ALA A 46 6.05 -2.07 5.09
CA ALA A 46 4.65 -2.36 4.79
C ALA A 46 3.81 -2.31 6.07
N PHE A 47 2.87 -1.38 6.15
CA PHE A 47 1.96 -1.28 7.30
C PHE A 47 1.10 -2.53 7.49
N ALA A 48 0.90 -3.34 6.43
CA ALA A 48 0.31 -4.68 6.51
C ALA A 48 1.03 -5.60 7.51
N SER A 49 2.31 -5.35 7.83
CA SER A 49 3.06 -6.15 8.80
C SER A 49 2.50 -6.05 10.22
N ALA A 50 1.76 -4.99 10.55
CA ALA A 50 1.08 -4.86 11.83
C ALA A 50 0.06 -6.00 12.05
N VAL A 51 -0.47 -6.63 10.99
CA VAL A 51 -1.37 -7.79 11.11
C VAL A 51 -0.69 -8.97 11.81
N PHE A 52 0.61 -9.15 11.59
CA PHE A 52 1.39 -10.24 12.18
C PHE A 52 2.04 -9.83 13.50
N GLU A 53 2.63 -8.64 13.54
CA GLU A 53 3.50 -8.18 14.63
C GLU A 53 2.74 -7.37 15.71
N GLY A 54 1.47 -7.03 15.47
CA GLY A 54 0.70 -6.10 16.31
C GLY A 54 0.99 -4.63 15.98
N TYR A 55 2.26 -4.28 15.74
CA TYR A 55 2.74 -2.94 15.41
C TYR A 55 3.78 -2.97 14.30
N VAL A 56 3.87 -1.89 13.55
CA VAL A 56 4.98 -1.61 12.66
C VAL A 56 5.20 -0.10 12.57
N THR A 57 6.46 0.32 12.63
CA THR A 57 6.83 1.73 12.46
C THR A 57 7.66 1.87 11.20
N VAL A 58 7.23 2.76 10.30
CA VAL A 58 7.93 3.09 9.06
C VAL A 58 8.15 4.60 9.01
N GLU A 59 9.41 5.02 9.01
CA GLU A 59 9.82 6.45 8.97
C GLU A 59 9.04 7.33 9.97
N GLY A 60 8.88 6.84 11.20
CA GLY A 60 8.24 7.57 12.29
C GLY A 60 6.71 7.57 12.29
N VAL A 61 6.07 6.87 11.35
CA VAL A 61 4.63 6.58 11.39
C VAL A 61 4.43 5.17 11.91
N THR A 62 3.69 5.04 13.01
CA THR A 62 3.36 3.74 13.61
C THR A 62 1.98 3.30 13.17
N ALA A 63 1.86 2.06 12.71
CA ALA A 63 0.59 1.39 12.51
C ALA A 63 0.36 0.33 13.58
N ARG A 64 -0.87 0.25 14.08
CA ARG A 64 -1.30 -0.70 15.11
C ARG A 64 -2.44 -1.58 14.58
N ARG A 65 -2.31 -2.89 14.76
CA ARG A 65 -3.44 -3.81 14.55
C ARG A 65 -4.54 -3.53 15.57
N ILE A 66 -5.77 -3.41 15.08
CA ILE A 66 -6.98 -3.29 15.90
C ILE A 66 -7.88 -4.51 15.66
N ALA A 67 -8.69 -4.87 16.68
CA ALA A 67 -9.60 -6.00 16.59
C ALA A 67 -10.93 -5.61 15.92
N HIS A 68 -11.40 -4.38 16.12
CA HIS A 68 -12.67 -3.88 15.57
C HIS A 68 -12.63 -2.35 15.40
N THR A 69 -13.59 -1.83 14.64
CA THR A 69 -13.66 -0.39 14.30
C THR A 69 -13.83 0.53 15.51
N GLY A 70 -14.32 0.03 16.64
CA GLY A 70 -14.44 0.80 17.88
C GLY A 70 -13.11 1.29 18.46
N GLU A 71 -11.99 0.65 18.10
CA GLU A 71 -10.64 1.02 18.56
C GLU A 71 -9.98 2.11 17.70
N ILE A 72 -10.60 2.52 16.59
CA ILE A 72 -10.04 3.55 15.68
C ILE A 72 -9.74 4.86 16.40
N ALA A 73 -10.67 5.31 17.25
CA ALA A 73 -10.52 6.58 17.96
C ALA A 73 -9.34 6.54 18.95
N GLU A 74 -9.17 5.42 19.66
CA GLU A 74 -8.07 5.20 20.61
C GLU A 74 -6.71 5.19 19.90
N ALA A 75 -6.56 4.39 18.82
CA ALA A 75 -5.33 4.34 18.04
C ALA A 75 -4.93 5.75 17.53
N ARG A 76 -5.90 6.48 17.01
CA ARG A 76 -5.68 7.83 16.51
C ARG A 76 -5.32 8.85 17.58
N ALA A 77 -5.87 8.70 18.79
CA ALA A 77 -5.58 9.62 19.89
C ALA A 77 -4.10 9.61 20.30
N VAL A 78 -3.41 8.48 20.08
CA VAL A 78 -1.97 8.34 20.33
C VAL A 78 -1.12 8.52 19.04
N GLY A 79 -1.74 8.95 17.94
CA GLY A 79 -1.05 9.22 16.68
C GLY A 79 -0.72 7.99 15.84
N GLU A 80 -1.34 6.84 16.11
CA GLU A 80 -1.15 5.61 15.38
C GLU A 80 -2.16 5.44 14.25
N VAL A 81 -1.75 4.72 13.20
CA VAL A 81 -2.61 4.34 12.07
C VAL A 81 -3.23 2.97 12.40
N PRO A 82 -4.56 2.87 12.57
CA PRO A 82 -5.22 1.59 12.79
C PRO A 82 -5.14 0.70 11.54
N VAL A 83 -4.85 -0.60 11.76
CA VAL A 83 -4.88 -1.66 10.74
C VAL A 83 -5.88 -2.72 11.18
N LEU A 84 -6.93 -2.91 10.40
CA LEU A 84 -8.02 -3.86 10.65
C LEU A 84 -7.92 -5.03 9.67
N VAL A 85 -8.09 -6.25 10.17
CA VAL A 85 -8.30 -7.42 9.30
C VAL A 85 -9.75 -7.40 8.82
N ASP A 86 -9.93 -7.02 7.55
CA ASP A 86 -11.22 -6.88 6.88
C ASP A 86 -11.07 -7.16 5.38
N PRO A 87 -10.93 -8.45 5.00
CA PRO A 87 -10.64 -8.84 3.62
C PRO A 87 -11.74 -8.43 2.63
N ASP A 88 -12.99 -8.41 3.10
CA ASP A 88 -14.16 -8.12 2.26
C ASP A 88 -14.47 -6.62 2.20
N GLY A 89 -13.91 -5.81 3.10
CA GLY A 89 -14.16 -4.38 3.18
C GLY A 89 -15.51 -4.02 3.83
N ALA A 90 -16.03 -4.87 4.72
CA ALA A 90 -17.31 -4.63 5.41
C ALA A 90 -17.30 -3.31 6.21
N SER A 91 -16.13 -2.90 6.72
CA SER A 91 -15.96 -1.63 7.42
C SER A 91 -16.21 -0.40 6.54
N ILE A 92 -16.10 -0.50 5.21
CA ILE A 92 -16.43 0.60 4.29
C ILE A 92 -17.91 0.95 4.39
N GLY A 93 -18.77 -0.05 4.27
CA GLY A 93 -20.22 0.14 4.41
C GLY A 93 -20.65 0.60 5.80
N ALA A 94 -19.97 0.10 6.85
CA ALA A 94 -20.26 0.45 8.24
C ALA A 94 -19.84 1.86 8.63
N LEU A 95 -18.68 2.33 8.14
CA LEU A 95 -18.08 3.64 8.48
C LEU A 95 -18.44 4.74 7.50
N GLN A 96 -18.89 4.39 6.29
CA GLN A 96 -19.21 5.34 5.20
C GLN A 96 -18.16 6.45 5.04
N PRO A 97 -16.90 6.09 4.78
CA PRO A 97 -15.80 7.05 4.71
C PRO A 97 -15.99 8.01 3.53
N PRO A 98 -15.56 9.26 3.62
CA PRO A 98 -15.53 10.18 2.48
C PRO A 98 -14.61 9.72 1.36
N VAL A 99 -13.57 8.94 1.68
CA VAL A 99 -12.56 8.48 0.73
C VAL A 99 -12.23 7.00 0.92
N VAL A 100 -12.20 6.26 -0.18
CA VAL A 100 -11.64 4.90 -0.27
C VAL A 100 -10.51 4.90 -1.28
N VAL A 101 -9.36 4.31 -0.90
CA VAL A 101 -8.22 4.08 -1.79
C VAL A 101 -8.01 2.58 -1.94
N ASP A 102 -8.19 2.05 -3.15
CA ASP A 102 -7.82 0.65 -3.42
C ASP A 102 -6.34 0.55 -3.77
N ALA A 103 -5.57 0.08 -2.80
CA ALA A 103 -4.13 -0.08 -2.87
C ALA A 103 -3.67 -1.56 -2.89
N ARG A 104 -4.58 -2.49 -3.19
CA ARG A 104 -4.28 -3.94 -3.25
C ARG A 104 -3.37 -4.33 -4.39
N LEU A 105 -3.29 -3.52 -5.45
CA LEU A 105 -2.43 -3.72 -6.63
C LEU A 105 -2.64 -5.09 -7.31
N ALA A 106 -3.87 -5.55 -7.32
CA ALA A 106 -4.25 -6.86 -7.88
C ALA A 106 -4.20 -6.92 -9.42
N LYS A 107 -3.93 -5.79 -10.09
CA LYS A 107 -3.87 -5.62 -11.55
C LYS A 107 -5.20 -5.91 -12.27
N ARG A 108 -6.24 -6.04 -11.50
CA ARG A 108 -7.64 -6.15 -11.89
C ARG A 108 -8.51 -5.61 -10.77
N ASN A 109 -9.68 -5.11 -11.08
CA ASN A 109 -10.65 -4.72 -10.07
C ASN A 109 -11.15 -5.96 -9.32
N LEU A 110 -11.11 -5.92 -8.00
CA LEU A 110 -11.60 -6.97 -7.09
C LEU A 110 -12.86 -6.49 -6.35
N GLY A 111 -13.81 -5.91 -7.08
CA GLY A 111 -15.09 -5.48 -6.55
C GLY A 111 -15.09 -4.07 -5.93
N THR A 112 -14.12 -3.23 -6.21
CA THR A 112 -14.18 -1.80 -5.85
C THR A 112 -15.09 -1.06 -6.81
N SER A 113 -15.98 -0.24 -6.27
CA SER A 113 -16.99 0.51 -7.00
C SER A 113 -16.92 2.00 -6.64
N ARG A 114 -17.29 2.85 -7.59
CA ARG A 114 -17.51 4.28 -7.35
C ARG A 114 -18.54 4.57 -6.24
N LEU A 115 -19.37 3.60 -5.92
CA LEU A 115 -20.39 3.71 -4.88
C LEU A 115 -19.86 3.43 -3.47
N ASP A 116 -18.60 2.97 -3.34
CA ASP A 116 -18.00 2.66 -2.04
C ASP A 116 -17.75 3.92 -1.18
N ALA A 117 -17.59 5.09 -1.82
CA ALA A 117 -17.40 6.37 -1.13
C ALA A 117 -17.66 7.57 -2.08
N PRO A 118 -17.86 8.79 -1.54
CA PRO A 118 -17.89 10.03 -2.34
C PRO A 118 -16.65 10.20 -3.23
N LEU A 119 -15.47 9.75 -2.80
CA LEU A 119 -14.26 9.67 -3.60
C LEU A 119 -13.65 8.27 -3.50
N VAL A 120 -13.54 7.58 -4.62
CA VAL A 120 -12.86 6.28 -4.74
C VAL A 120 -11.68 6.42 -5.67
N ILE A 121 -10.49 6.01 -5.21
CA ILE A 121 -9.22 6.10 -5.94
C ILE A 121 -8.66 4.69 -6.12
N GLY A 122 -8.35 4.29 -7.35
CA GLY A 122 -7.67 3.04 -7.66
C GLY A 122 -6.18 3.25 -7.91
N LEU A 123 -5.31 2.35 -7.46
CA LEU A 123 -3.88 2.41 -7.74
C LEU A 123 -3.48 1.48 -8.89
N GLY A 124 -2.98 2.07 -9.98
CA GLY A 124 -2.41 1.35 -11.12
C GLY A 124 -3.42 0.67 -12.03
N PRO A 125 -2.95 -0.32 -12.82
CA PRO A 125 -3.78 -1.00 -13.80
C PRO A 125 -4.87 -1.86 -13.14
N GLY A 126 -5.97 -2.02 -13.87
CA GLY A 126 -7.13 -2.80 -13.45
C GLY A 126 -8.32 -1.95 -13.04
N PHE A 127 -8.19 -0.62 -13.05
CA PHE A 127 -9.26 0.34 -12.80
C PHE A 127 -9.47 1.27 -14.01
N VAL A 128 -10.71 1.67 -14.22
CA VAL A 128 -11.12 2.68 -15.20
C VAL A 128 -11.73 3.86 -14.44
N ALA A 129 -11.03 5.00 -14.46
CA ALA A 129 -11.55 6.24 -13.87
C ALA A 129 -12.78 6.72 -14.63
N GLY A 130 -13.87 6.96 -13.92
CA GLY A 130 -15.18 7.27 -14.48
C GLY A 130 -16.14 6.07 -14.50
N GLU A 131 -15.63 4.84 -14.40
CA GLU A 131 -16.42 3.60 -14.36
C GLU A 131 -16.29 2.91 -13.01
N ASP A 132 -15.11 2.36 -12.68
CA ASP A 132 -14.84 1.62 -11.43
C ASP A 132 -14.61 2.54 -10.24
N CYS A 133 -13.93 3.65 -10.47
CA CYS A 133 -13.50 4.61 -9.47
C CYS A 133 -13.58 6.04 -10.01
N HIS A 134 -13.34 7.03 -9.16
CA HIS A 134 -13.35 8.43 -9.55
C HIS A 134 -12.02 8.88 -10.13
N ALA A 135 -10.91 8.34 -9.62
CA ALA A 135 -9.57 8.61 -10.11
C ALA A 135 -8.69 7.35 -10.05
N VAL A 136 -7.73 7.27 -10.95
CA VAL A 136 -6.67 6.26 -10.95
C VAL A 136 -5.33 6.96 -10.75
N ILE A 137 -4.45 6.39 -9.94
CA ILE A 137 -3.07 6.88 -9.80
C ILE A 137 -2.15 5.99 -10.62
N GLU A 138 -1.35 6.60 -11.50
CA GLU A 138 -0.37 5.87 -12.29
C GLU A 138 0.71 5.26 -11.39
N THR A 139 0.93 3.97 -11.55
CA THR A 139 1.91 3.22 -10.76
C THR A 139 3.08 2.67 -11.59
N ASN A 140 3.03 2.76 -12.92
CA ASN A 140 4.17 2.36 -13.73
C ASN A 140 5.33 3.34 -13.54
N ARG A 141 6.55 2.79 -13.45
CA ARG A 141 7.76 3.61 -13.32
C ARG A 141 8.08 4.27 -14.66
N GLY A 142 8.15 5.59 -14.67
CA GLY A 142 8.38 6.39 -15.88
C GLY A 142 7.90 7.82 -15.70
N HIS A 143 7.70 8.51 -16.80
CA HIS A 143 7.33 9.93 -16.84
C HIS A 143 6.01 10.25 -16.13
N TYR A 144 5.08 9.29 -16.13
CA TYR A 144 3.74 9.48 -15.59
C TYR A 144 3.54 8.96 -14.17
N LEU A 145 4.58 8.39 -13.53
CA LEU A 145 4.48 7.84 -12.19
C LEU A 145 3.88 8.83 -11.19
N GLY A 146 2.84 8.40 -10.48
CA GLY A 146 2.13 9.21 -9.47
C GLY A 146 1.10 10.17 -10.04
N ARG A 147 0.93 10.25 -11.36
CA ARG A 147 -0.05 11.15 -12.00
C ARG A 147 -1.48 10.72 -11.66
N VAL A 148 -2.34 11.70 -11.37
CA VAL A 148 -3.77 11.51 -11.20
C VAL A 148 -4.47 11.45 -12.56
N ILE A 149 -5.22 10.38 -12.79
CA ILE A 149 -5.99 10.12 -14.01
C ILE A 149 -7.48 10.19 -13.63
N TRP A 150 -8.17 11.22 -14.09
CA TRP A 150 -9.60 11.42 -13.82
C TRP A 150 -10.51 10.75 -14.86
N ARG A 151 -9.97 10.30 -15.99
CA ARG A 151 -10.69 9.59 -17.07
C ARG A 151 -9.76 8.58 -17.73
N GLY A 152 -10.24 7.33 -17.88
CA GLY A 152 -9.49 6.25 -18.48
C GLY A 152 -8.67 5.45 -17.48
N MET A 153 -7.57 4.86 -17.92
CA MET A 153 -6.80 3.85 -17.19
C MET A 153 -5.34 4.26 -17.01
N ALA A 154 -4.67 3.67 -16.02
CA ALA A 154 -3.21 3.65 -15.92
C ALA A 154 -2.60 2.80 -17.05
N GLU A 155 -1.30 2.94 -17.27
CA GLU A 155 -0.55 2.10 -18.21
C GLU A 155 -0.75 0.61 -17.88
N PRO A 156 -0.89 -0.25 -18.92
CA PRO A 156 -1.07 -1.68 -18.72
C PRO A 156 0.08 -2.30 -17.92
N ASP A 157 -0.25 -3.34 -17.15
CA ASP A 157 0.78 -4.12 -16.45
C ASP A 157 1.69 -4.83 -17.46
N THR A 158 2.98 -4.57 -17.37
CA THR A 158 3.98 -5.21 -18.23
C THR A 158 4.36 -6.62 -17.76
N GLY A 159 3.91 -7.05 -16.57
CA GLY A 159 4.35 -8.28 -15.93
C GLY A 159 5.82 -8.28 -15.51
N ARG A 160 6.55 -7.19 -15.76
CA ARG A 160 7.98 -7.08 -15.47
C ARG A 160 8.21 -6.11 -14.31
N PRO A 161 8.95 -6.54 -13.26
CA PRO A 161 9.39 -5.64 -12.21
C PRO A 161 10.25 -4.50 -12.79
N GLY A 162 10.16 -3.32 -12.18
CA GLY A 162 11.02 -2.20 -12.58
C GLY A 162 12.50 -2.57 -12.45
N SER A 163 13.30 -2.19 -13.44
CA SER A 163 14.74 -2.44 -13.44
C SER A 163 15.43 -1.62 -12.34
N VAL A 164 16.40 -2.24 -11.67
CA VAL A 164 17.31 -1.62 -10.71
C VAL A 164 18.72 -2.06 -11.10
N GLN A 165 19.59 -1.11 -11.51
CA GLN A 165 20.93 -1.40 -12.03
C GLN A 165 20.94 -2.49 -13.13
N GLY A 166 19.98 -2.42 -14.07
CA GLY A 166 19.88 -3.37 -15.17
C GLY A 166 19.21 -4.71 -14.82
N ARG A 167 18.94 -4.98 -13.54
CA ARG A 167 18.27 -6.22 -13.07
C ARG A 167 16.79 -6.00 -12.87
N ALA A 168 15.97 -6.91 -13.37
CA ALA A 168 14.52 -6.83 -13.26
C ALA A 168 13.90 -8.13 -12.73
N LEU A 169 13.78 -9.16 -13.57
CA LEU A 169 13.16 -10.44 -13.19
C LEU A 169 14.07 -11.28 -12.29
N ASP A 170 15.37 -11.22 -12.50
CA ASP A 170 16.39 -11.97 -11.77
C ASP A 170 16.51 -11.57 -10.30
N ARG A 171 16.05 -10.39 -9.91
CA ARG A 171 16.03 -9.96 -8.51
C ARG A 171 14.90 -10.57 -7.67
N VAL A 172 13.91 -11.20 -8.30
CA VAL A 172 12.73 -11.76 -7.64
C VAL A 172 13.00 -13.19 -7.18
N LEU A 173 12.89 -13.43 -5.88
CA LEU A 173 12.91 -14.78 -5.32
C LEU A 173 11.52 -15.39 -5.42
N ARG A 174 11.46 -16.64 -5.89
CA ARG A 174 10.21 -17.41 -6.03
C ARG A 174 10.27 -18.68 -5.21
N ALA A 175 9.12 -19.10 -4.68
CA ALA A 175 9.01 -20.38 -3.99
C ALA A 175 9.26 -21.53 -4.98
N PRO A 176 10.20 -22.43 -4.69
CA PRO A 176 10.47 -23.60 -5.53
C PRO A 176 9.33 -24.62 -5.49
N CYS A 177 8.68 -24.76 -4.34
CA CYS A 177 7.56 -25.67 -4.11
C CYS A 177 6.50 -25.04 -3.22
N ALA A 178 5.43 -25.77 -2.89
CA ALA A 178 4.44 -25.35 -1.92
C ALA A 178 4.96 -25.58 -0.48
N GLY A 179 4.58 -24.69 0.45
CA GLY A 179 4.99 -24.79 1.86
C GLY A 179 4.91 -23.46 2.58
N THR A 180 5.70 -23.32 3.63
CA THR A 180 5.96 -22.07 4.33
C THR A 180 7.42 -21.70 4.20
N VAL A 181 7.71 -20.40 4.28
CA VAL A 181 9.08 -19.89 4.16
C VAL A 181 9.77 -19.96 5.52
N ALA A 182 10.88 -20.69 5.62
CA ALA A 182 11.79 -20.67 6.77
C ALA A 182 12.98 -19.76 6.44
N PRO A 183 13.04 -18.52 6.99
CA PRO A 183 14.11 -17.56 6.70
C PRO A 183 15.45 -18.06 7.25
N LEU A 184 16.53 -17.92 6.46
CA LEU A 184 17.93 -18.09 6.90
C LEU A 184 18.70 -16.76 6.85
N ALA A 185 18.15 -15.77 6.15
CA ALA A 185 18.62 -14.40 6.16
C ALA A 185 17.49 -13.45 6.54
N ALA A 186 17.81 -12.36 7.23
CA ALA A 186 16.88 -11.30 7.59
C ALA A 186 16.81 -10.22 6.49
N ILE A 187 15.70 -9.48 6.45
CA ILE A 187 15.60 -8.28 5.59
C ILE A 187 16.67 -7.28 6.05
N GLY A 188 17.48 -6.81 5.10
CA GLY A 188 18.62 -5.94 5.34
C GLY A 188 19.97 -6.65 5.41
N ASP A 189 19.99 -7.98 5.40
CA ASP A 189 21.25 -8.72 5.36
C ASP A 189 21.88 -8.69 3.97
N ALA A 190 23.21 -8.54 3.94
CA ALA A 190 23.99 -8.75 2.74
C ALA A 190 23.97 -10.23 2.35
N VAL A 191 23.67 -10.50 1.09
CA VAL A 191 23.63 -11.86 0.53
C VAL A 191 24.63 -12.01 -0.61
N ARG A 192 25.22 -13.19 -0.73
CA ARG A 192 26.14 -13.54 -1.81
C ARG A 192 25.44 -14.40 -2.84
N VAL A 193 25.85 -14.29 -4.09
CA VAL A 193 25.37 -15.17 -5.17
C VAL A 193 25.51 -16.65 -4.77
N GLY A 194 24.44 -17.42 -4.96
CA GLY A 194 24.39 -18.84 -4.58
C GLY A 194 24.25 -19.10 -3.07
N GLY A 195 24.26 -18.07 -2.21
CA GLY A 195 23.95 -18.22 -0.78
C GLY A 195 22.48 -18.54 -0.56
N VAL A 196 22.18 -19.43 0.40
CA VAL A 196 20.81 -19.78 0.76
C VAL A 196 20.20 -18.68 1.62
N VAL A 197 19.06 -18.10 1.19
CA VAL A 197 18.36 -17.02 1.91
C VAL A 197 17.15 -17.52 2.69
N ALA A 198 16.55 -18.62 2.27
CA ALA A 198 15.42 -19.25 2.92
C ALA A 198 15.26 -20.70 2.48
N MET A 199 14.42 -21.47 3.20
CA MET A 199 13.93 -22.79 2.78
C MET A 199 12.42 -22.71 2.58
N VAL A 200 11.90 -23.48 1.62
CA VAL A 200 10.44 -23.66 1.41
C VAL A 200 10.19 -25.15 1.20
N GLY A 201 9.38 -25.77 2.07
CA GLY A 201 9.05 -27.19 1.94
C GLY A 201 10.27 -28.14 1.89
N GLY A 202 11.40 -27.73 2.47
CA GLY A 202 12.67 -28.48 2.43
C GLY A 202 13.59 -28.12 1.26
N GLU A 203 13.16 -27.30 0.30
CA GLU A 203 13.97 -26.84 -0.83
C GLU A 203 14.57 -25.45 -0.58
N ALA A 204 15.84 -25.27 -0.99
CA ALA A 204 16.58 -24.02 -0.78
C ALA A 204 16.20 -22.94 -1.80
N VAL A 205 16.12 -21.70 -1.31
CA VAL A 205 15.99 -20.49 -2.12
C VAL A 205 17.31 -19.74 -2.09
N TYR A 206 17.91 -19.54 -3.25
CA TYR A 206 19.24 -18.95 -3.38
C TYR A 206 19.20 -17.50 -3.79
N ALA A 207 20.17 -16.71 -3.29
CA ALA A 207 20.41 -15.36 -3.79
C ALA A 207 20.94 -15.44 -5.24
N PRO A 208 20.32 -14.73 -6.19
CA PRO A 208 20.71 -14.81 -7.62
C PRO A 208 21.98 -14.01 -7.94
N PHE A 209 22.39 -13.11 -7.04
CA PHE A 209 23.59 -12.28 -7.16
C PHE A 209 23.91 -11.64 -5.79
N ASP A 210 25.09 -11.00 -5.71
CA ASP A 210 25.51 -10.23 -4.53
C ASP A 210 24.61 -9.00 -4.35
N GLY A 211 24.09 -8.79 -3.15
CA GLY A 211 23.20 -7.66 -2.87
C GLY A 211 22.71 -7.65 -1.43
N VAL A 212 21.57 -7.04 -1.20
CA VAL A 212 20.90 -7.03 0.09
C VAL A 212 19.51 -7.67 -0.03
N LEU A 213 19.13 -8.52 0.93
CA LEU A 213 17.77 -9.10 0.98
C LEU A 213 16.79 -7.96 1.34
N ARG A 214 16.11 -7.43 0.33
CA ARG A 214 15.24 -6.27 0.48
C ARG A 214 13.84 -6.61 0.97
N GLY A 215 13.43 -7.83 0.76
CA GLY A 215 12.12 -8.28 1.17
C GLY A 215 12.02 -9.80 1.17
N LEU A 216 11.22 -10.31 2.09
CA LEU A 216 10.88 -11.71 2.23
C LEU A 216 9.47 -11.80 2.82
N ILE A 217 8.61 -12.65 2.26
CA ILE A 217 7.24 -12.86 2.74
C ILE A 217 7.25 -13.38 4.18
N HIS A 218 6.19 -13.11 4.94
CA HIS A 218 6.12 -13.55 6.33
C HIS A 218 6.07 -15.09 6.42
N PRO A 219 6.79 -15.72 7.38
CA PRO A 219 6.87 -17.18 7.51
C PRO A 219 5.53 -17.89 7.70
N SER A 220 4.53 -17.21 8.31
CA SER A 220 3.21 -17.80 8.52
C SER A 220 2.33 -17.85 7.26
N VAL A 221 2.78 -17.27 6.15
CA VAL A 221 2.01 -17.24 4.91
C VAL A 221 2.30 -18.51 4.11
N PRO A 222 1.29 -19.36 3.84
CA PRO A 222 1.48 -20.51 2.96
C PRO A 222 1.73 -20.04 1.53
N VAL A 223 2.73 -20.59 0.89
CA VAL A 223 3.12 -20.25 -0.47
C VAL A 223 2.93 -21.46 -1.40
N ARG A 224 2.71 -21.16 -2.68
CA ARG A 224 2.70 -22.17 -3.76
C ARG A 224 3.93 -22.02 -4.63
N ALA A 225 4.29 -23.07 -5.35
CA ALA A 225 5.38 -23.02 -6.33
C ALA A 225 5.22 -21.82 -7.29
N GLY A 226 6.32 -21.13 -7.56
CA GLY A 226 6.37 -19.96 -8.44
C GLY A 226 5.89 -18.63 -7.80
N LEU A 227 5.25 -18.66 -6.62
CA LEU A 227 4.86 -17.42 -5.94
C LEU A 227 6.11 -16.56 -5.64
N LYS A 228 6.02 -15.26 -5.89
CA LYS A 228 7.05 -14.32 -5.44
C LYS A 228 7.09 -14.30 -3.92
N ILE A 229 8.24 -14.64 -3.34
CA ILE A 229 8.44 -14.69 -1.89
C ILE A 229 9.50 -13.71 -1.39
N GLY A 230 10.33 -13.17 -2.26
CA GLY A 230 11.40 -12.25 -1.84
C GLY A 230 11.89 -11.35 -2.97
N ASP A 231 12.79 -10.46 -2.59
CA ASP A 231 13.41 -9.48 -3.48
C ASP A 231 14.84 -9.19 -3.00
N VAL A 232 15.85 -9.31 -3.89
CA VAL A 232 17.24 -8.92 -3.63
C VAL A 232 17.53 -7.62 -4.35
N ASP A 233 18.12 -6.66 -3.65
CA ASP A 233 18.51 -5.35 -4.22
C ASP A 233 19.99 -5.35 -4.56
N PRO A 234 20.35 -5.22 -5.85
CA PRO A 234 21.76 -5.24 -6.30
C PRO A 234 22.57 -4.02 -5.84
N ARG A 235 21.90 -2.95 -5.40
CA ARG A 235 22.60 -1.74 -4.91
C ARG A 235 23.36 -1.97 -3.61
N GLY A 236 23.00 -3.01 -2.84
CA GLY A 236 23.66 -3.33 -1.57
C GLY A 236 23.41 -2.32 -0.45
N VAL A 237 22.47 -1.38 -0.62
CA VAL A 237 22.20 -0.32 0.37
C VAL A 237 21.14 -0.79 1.34
N ARG A 238 21.56 -1.06 2.57
CA ARG A 238 20.70 -1.60 3.64
C ARG A 238 19.51 -0.69 3.98
N GLU A 239 19.73 0.62 4.02
CA GLU A 239 18.69 1.63 4.33
C GLU A 239 17.51 1.57 3.37
N HIS A 240 17.73 1.17 2.12
CA HIS A 240 16.66 1.00 1.15
C HIS A 240 15.68 -0.12 1.51
N CYS A 241 16.03 -1.00 2.45
CA CYS A 241 15.12 -2.02 2.96
C CYS A 241 14.10 -1.46 3.96
N PHE A 242 14.45 -0.35 4.64
CA PHE A 242 13.71 0.20 5.78
C PHE A 242 13.10 1.58 5.50
N THR A 243 13.26 2.10 4.29
CA THR A 243 12.69 3.37 3.86
C THR A 243 11.69 3.19 2.73
N ILE A 244 10.69 4.06 2.71
CA ILE A 244 9.65 4.11 1.67
C ILE A 244 10.32 4.49 0.35
N SER A 245 9.99 3.77 -0.72
CA SER A 245 10.61 4.03 -2.02
C SER A 245 10.12 5.32 -2.66
N ASP A 246 10.95 5.89 -3.56
CA ASP A 246 10.58 6.99 -4.45
C ASP A 246 9.24 6.74 -5.15
N LYS A 247 9.04 5.51 -5.66
CA LYS A 247 7.80 5.09 -6.30
C LYS A 247 6.60 5.17 -5.36
N ALA A 248 6.73 4.65 -4.14
CA ALA A 248 5.65 4.65 -3.16
C ALA A 248 5.31 6.09 -2.71
N LEU A 249 6.33 6.94 -2.52
CA LEU A 249 6.13 8.35 -2.19
C LEU A 249 5.47 9.13 -3.33
N ALA A 250 5.84 8.87 -4.60
CA ALA A 250 5.21 9.51 -5.75
C ALA A 250 3.72 9.14 -5.85
N ILE A 251 3.40 7.84 -5.70
CA ILE A 251 2.01 7.35 -5.71
C ILE A 251 1.21 7.97 -4.56
N GLY A 252 1.79 8.02 -3.34
CA GLY A 252 1.16 8.67 -2.19
C GLY A 252 0.92 10.16 -2.40
N GLY A 253 1.82 10.85 -3.13
CA GLY A 253 1.65 12.24 -3.56
C GLY A 253 0.44 12.40 -4.50
N GLY A 254 0.29 11.51 -5.49
CA GLY A 254 -0.86 11.52 -6.38
C GLY A 254 -2.19 11.26 -5.66
N VAL A 255 -2.22 10.35 -4.68
CA VAL A 255 -3.43 10.16 -3.86
C VAL A 255 -3.77 11.42 -3.07
N LEU A 256 -2.78 12.06 -2.45
CA LEU A 256 -2.98 13.32 -1.71
C LEU A 256 -3.50 14.42 -2.63
N GLU A 257 -2.93 14.58 -3.83
CA GLU A 257 -3.40 15.50 -4.86
C GLU A 257 -4.85 15.23 -5.24
N ALA A 258 -5.20 13.95 -5.51
CA ALA A 258 -6.56 13.56 -5.87
C ALA A 258 -7.58 13.93 -4.78
N ILE A 259 -7.24 13.71 -3.51
CA ILE A 259 -8.12 14.07 -2.38
C ILE A 259 -8.30 15.58 -2.27
N LEU A 260 -7.20 16.35 -2.38
CA LEU A 260 -7.24 17.81 -2.23
C LEU A 260 -7.89 18.53 -3.40
N SER A 261 -7.88 17.93 -4.59
CA SER A 261 -8.46 18.50 -5.82
C SER A 261 -9.85 17.97 -6.15
N ALA A 262 -10.38 17.01 -5.35
CA ALA A 262 -11.69 16.39 -5.62
C ALA A 262 -12.85 17.38 -5.36
N PRO A 263 -13.65 17.74 -6.39
CA PRO A 263 -14.74 18.71 -6.24
C PRO A 263 -15.78 18.32 -5.18
N GLN A 264 -16.02 17.00 -5.02
CA GLN A 264 -17.00 16.46 -4.08
C GLN A 264 -16.58 16.58 -2.61
N LEU A 265 -15.28 16.82 -2.33
CA LEU A 265 -14.73 16.97 -0.98
C LEU A 265 -14.37 18.42 -0.66
N VAL A 266 -14.23 19.27 -1.67
CA VAL A 266 -13.97 20.70 -1.54
C VAL A 266 -15.30 21.43 -1.47
N PRO A 267 -15.64 22.16 -0.38
CA PRO A 267 -16.83 23.01 -0.38
C PRO A 267 -16.74 24.00 -1.55
N ALA A 268 -17.83 24.13 -2.32
CA ALA A 268 -17.88 25.14 -3.38
C ALA A 268 -17.51 26.50 -2.81
N PRO A 269 -16.61 27.28 -3.45
CA PRO A 269 -16.32 28.62 -3.01
C PRO A 269 -17.60 29.44 -3.12
N GLY A 270 -18.20 29.82 -1.96
CA GLY A 270 -19.42 30.63 -1.93
C GLY A 270 -20.64 30.09 -1.18
N ALA A 271 -20.58 28.90 -0.56
CA ALA A 271 -21.66 28.44 0.34
C ALA A 271 -21.58 29.06 1.77
N GLY A 272 -20.84 30.13 1.92
CA GLY A 272 -20.77 30.94 3.15
C GLY A 272 -21.88 31.98 3.17
N ALA A 273 -22.84 31.77 4.08
CA ALA A 273 -23.79 32.76 4.66
C ALA A 273 -24.31 33.86 3.71
N ARG A 274 -25.52 33.67 3.20
CA ARG A 274 -26.34 34.85 2.85
C ARG A 274 -26.38 35.77 4.10
N PRO A 275 -26.08 37.04 3.97
CA PRO A 275 -26.32 37.97 5.06
C PRO A 275 -27.83 37.96 5.36
N ALA A 276 -28.16 37.76 6.63
CA ALA A 276 -29.54 37.89 7.08
C ALA A 276 -30.05 39.31 6.68
N ASP A 277 -31.18 39.35 5.99
CA ASP A 277 -31.93 40.57 5.72
C ASP A 277 -32.13 41.31 7.04
N ARG A 278 -31.57 42.52 7.15
CA ARG A 278 -31.93 43.44 8.21
C ARG A 278 -33.34 43.95 7.89
N PRO A 279 -34.31 43.84 8.81
CA PRO A 279 -35.57 44.54 8.64
C PRO A 279 -35.31 46.04 8.77
N GLY A 280 -35.85 46.81 7.80
CA GLY A 280 -35.93 48.25 7.80
C GLY A 280 -36.87 48.84 8.83
#